data_c41247a1ac8a9fad14313e0f5642ea10
#
_entry.id   c41247a1ac8a9fad14313e0f5642ea10
#
_cell.length_a   1.000
_cell.length_b   1.000
_cell.length_c   1.000
_cell.angle_alpha   90.00
_cell.angle_beta   90.00
_cell.angle_gamma   90.00
#
_symmetry.space_group_name_H-M   'P 1'
#
loop_
_entity.id
_entity.type
_entity.pdbx_description
1 polymer ?
#
loop_
_entity_poly.entity_id
_entity_poly.type
_entity_poly.pdbx_seq_one_letter_code
_entity_poly.pdbx_strand_id
1 'polypeptide(L)'
;DKPAITYTCYLYVQLLTDFIRDIIGGKTDIVATGASVSFVTAACQNIADQIGHIILVCPESIRTLAKAPNHKSKLLASIINLPIYGTFIYNVGARNTALSDSAECRYLYSSILGHYTTVNIAHCLEGLTTSIAVISGKNAPETFEKAEEYCNVLPSIEHIEIAGCGLLPQRENADAFLEQIDILLSDNC
;
A
#
# COMPACT_ATOMS: atom_id res chain seq x y z
N ASP A 1 -15.36 -4.12 -20.64
CA ASP A 1 -14.85 -5.46 -20.96
C ASP A 1 -14.06 -6.02 -19.79
N LYS A 2 -14.04 -7.35 -19.65
CA LYS A 2 -13.27 -8.01 -18.61
C LYS A 2 -11.78 -7.84 -18.92
N PRO A 3 -10.93 -7.33 -17.98
CA PRO A 3 -9.51 -7.26 -18.22
C PRO A 3 -8.94 -8.67 -18.41
N ALA A 4 -7.96 -8.79 -19.30
CA ALA A 4 -7.29 -10.06 -19.58
C ALA A 4 -6.40 -10.53 -18.41
N ILE A 5 -6.12 -9.64 -17.47
CA ILE A 5 -5.20 -9.87 -16.35
C ILE A 5 -5.96 -9.78 -15.02
N THR A 6 -5.59 -10.62 -14.06
CA THR A 6 -6.10 -10.51 -12.69
C THR A 6 -5.24 -9.52 -11.90
N TYR A 7 -5.85 -8.57 -11.21
CA TYR A 7 -5.16 -7.62 -10.34
C TYR A 7 -4.70 -8.34 -9.07
N THR A 8 -3.49 -8.82 -9.09
CA THR A 8 -2.83 -9.50 -7.97
C THR A 8 -1.68 -8.68 -7.45
N CYS A 9 -1.21 -8.97 -6.24
CA CYS A 9 0.00 -8.36 -5.72
C CYS A 9 1.19 -8.60 -6.65
N TYR A 10 1.31 -9.81 -7.21
CA TYR A 10 2.36 -10.15 -8.15
C TYR A 10 2.38 -9.22 -9.38
N LEU A 11 1.21 -8.91 -9.94
CA LEU A 11 1.12 -7.96 -11.06
C LEU A 11 1.66 -6.58 -10.69
N TYR A 12 1.25 -6.05 -9.54
CA TYR A 12 1.73 -4.73 -9.09
C TYR A 12 3.21 -4.73 -8.76
N VAL A 13 3.71 -5.79 -8.12
CA VAL A 13 5.15 -5.98 -7.86
C VAL A 13 5.93 -5.97 -9.17
N GLN A 14 5.48 -6.73 -10.17
CA GLN A 14 6.15 -6.80 -11.46
C GLN A 14 6.14 -5.44 -12.18
N LEU A 15 4.97 -4.79 -12.26
CA LEU A 15 4.84 -3.49 -12.91
C LEU A 15 5.71 -2.42 -12.25
N LEU A 16 5.75 -2.36 -10.93
CA LEU A 16 6.59 -1.40 -10.21
C LEU A 16 8.08 -1.70 -10.39
N THR A 17 8.46 -2.97 -10.32
CA THR A 17 9.83 -3.42 -10.55
C THR A 17 10.30 -3.04 -11.95
N ASP A 18 9.51 -3.36 -12.98
CA ASP A 18 9.84 -3.05 -14.36
C ASP A 18 9.87 -1.53 -14.61
N PHE A 19 8.93 -0.78 -14.03
CA PHE A 19 8.91 0.67 -14.13
C PHE A 19 10.20 1.31 -13.56
N ILE A 20 10.61 0.90 -12.36
CA ILE A 20 11.81 1.46 -11.74
C ILE A 20 13.05 1.05 -12.53
N ARG A 21 13.17 -0.21 -12.90
CA ARG A 21 14.34 -0.72 -13.60
C ARG A 21 14.47 -0.18 -15.02
N ASP A 22 13.37 -0.19 -15.79
CA ASP A 22 13.43 0.01 -17.23
C ASP A 22 13.09 1.46 -17.64
N ILE A 23 12.31 2.18 -16.83
CA ILE A 23 11.88 3.56 -17.12
C ILE A 23 12.67 4.58 -16.31
N ILE A 24 12.81 4.40 -14.99
CA ILE A 24 13.62 5.30 -14.17
C ILE A 24 15.10 5.04 -14.41
N GLY A 25 15.51 3.76 -14.39
CA GLY A 25 16.87 3.34 -14.72
C GLY A 25 17.96 3.79 -13.74
N GLY A 26 17.58 4.31 -12.56
CA GLY A 26 18.50 4.84 -11.56
C GLY A 26 17.95 4.71 -10.15
N LYS A 27 18.73 5.21 -9.17
CA LYS A 27 18.33 5.21 -7.78
C LYS A 27 17.12 6.11 -7.57
N THR A 28 16.11 5.66 -6.84
CA THR A 28 14.87 6.39 -6.59
C THR A 28 14.36 6.17 -5.17
N ASP A 29 13.60 7.14 -4.67
CA ASP A 29 12.90 7.04 -3.40
C ASP A 29 11.42 6.71 -3.65
N ILE A 30 10.81 5.98 -2.71
CA ILE A 30 9.43 5.54 -2.87
C ILE A 30 8.59 6.00 -1.68
N VAL A 31 7.48 6.66 -1.98
CA VAL A 31 6.43 6.97 -0.99
C VAL A 31 5.21 6.11 -1.27
N ALA A 32 4.84 5.25 -0.33
CA ALA A 32 3.70 4.35 -0.45
C ALA A 32 2.65 4.65 0.62
N THR A 33 1.37 4.62 0.27
CA THR A 33 0.28 4.93 1.20
C THR A 33 -0.74 3.79 1.30
N GLY A 34 -1.23 3.54 2.51
CA GLY A 34 -2.31 2.58 2.75
C GLY A 34 -2.00 1.17 2.24
N ALA A 35 -2.90 0.62 1.43
CA ALA A 35 -2.79 -0.75 0.92
C ALA A 35 -1.63 -0.95 -0.09
N SER A 36 -1.12 0.11 -0.72
CA SER A 36 -0.01 -0.01 -1.67
C SER A 36 1.30 -0.44 -1.02
N VAL A 37 1.43 -0.23 0.27
CA VAL A 37 2.61 -0.62 1.07
C VAL A 37 2.95 -2.10 0.86
N SER A 38 1.96 -2.97 0.74
CA SER A 38 2.19 -4.41 0.59
C SER A 38 2.98 -4.77 -0.67
N PHE A 39 2.57 -4.27 -1.83
CA PHE A 39 3.27 -4.60 -3.06
C PHE A 39 4.53 -3.75 -3.28
N VAL A 40 4.60 -2.55 -2.69
CA VAL A 40 5.81 -1.73 -2.70
C VAL A 40 6.95 -2.41 -1.94
N THR A 41 6.71 -2.85 -0.70
CA THR A 41 7.74 -3.57 0.08
C THR A 41 8.21 -4.84 -0.62
N ALA A 42 7.30 -5.58 -1.27
CA ALA A 42 7.67 -6.76 -2.04
C ALA A 42 8.46 -6.42 -3.31
N ALA A 43 8.12 -5.34 -4.02
CA ALA A 43 8.87 -4.89 -5.19
C ALA A 43 10.29 -4.44 -4.81
N CYS A 44 10.43 -3.71 -3.71
CA CYS A 44 11.73 -3.22 -3.24
C CYS A 44 12.74 -4.35 -2.97
N GLN A 45 12.30 -5.56 -2.58
CA GLN A 45 13.21 -6.70 -2.46
C GLN A 45 13.88 -7.08 -3.79
N ASN A 46 13.19 -6.90 -4.93
CA ASN A 46 13.71 -7.27 -6.25
C ASN A 46 14.69 -6.23 -6.83
N ILE A 47 14.67 -5.01 -6.30
CA ILE A 47 15.40 -3.84 -6.83
C ILE A 47 16.03 -3.02 -5.69
N ALA A 48 16.44 -3.68 -4.61
CA ALA A 48 16.94 -3.02 -3.40
C ALA A 48 18.13 -2.08 -3.67
N ASP A 49 18.96 -2.40 -4.64
CA ASP A 49 20.11 -1.59 -5.09
C ASP A 49 19.72 -0.30 -5.79
N GLN A 50 18.49 -0.21 -6.31
CA GLN A 50 17.94 0.97 -6.98
C GLN A 50 17.04 1.82 -6.05
N ILE A 51 16.84 1.40 -4.80
CA ILE A 51 16.02 2.14 -3.84
C ILE A 51 16.90 2.93 -2.87
N GLY A 52 16.62 4.24 -2.77
CA GLY A 52 17.24 5.15 -1.80
C GLY A 52 16.54 5.07 -0.45
N HIS A 53 15.28 5.48 -0.41
CA HIS A 53 14.44 5.52 0.79
C HIS A 53 13.07 4.92 0.50
N ILE A 54 12.45 4.36 1.54
CA ILE A 54 11.08 3.87 1.51
C ILE A 54 10.29 4.60 2.60
N ILE A 55 9.28 5.36 2.22
CA ILE A 55 8.42 6.09 3.15
C ILE A 55 7.02 5.51 3.08
N LEU A 56 6.56 4.94 4.17
CA LEU A 56 5.27 4.26 4.30
C LEU A 56 4.29 5.18 5.04
N VAL A 57 3.25 5.66 4.36
CA VAL A 57 2.30 6.64 4.89
C VAL A 57 1.00 5.96 5.28
N CYS A 58 0.66 6.02 6.57
CA CYS A 58 -0.55 5.40 7.13
C CYS A 58 -0.77 3.98 6.59
N PRO A 59 0.19 3.07 6.76
CA PRO A 59 0.13 1.73 6.19
C PRO A 59 -1.03 0.92 6.77
N GLU A 60 -1.45 -0.11 6.03
CA GLU A 60 -2.38 -1.10 6.58
C GLU A 60 -1.67 -1.99 7.61
N SER A 61 -2.44 -2.50 8.59
CA SER A 61 -1.93 -3.41 9.61
C SER A 61 -1.31 -4.68 8.99
N ILE A 62 -0.09 -4.99 9.39
CA ILE A 62 0.61 -6.24 9.00
C ILE A 62 -0.25 -7.46 9.35
N ARG A 63 -0.90 -7.46 10.51
CA ARG A 63 -1.77 -8.55 10.97
C ARG A 63 -3.02 -8.70 10.12
N THR A 64 -3.59 -7.60 9.65
CA THR A 64 -4.75 -7.64 8.74
C THR A 64 -4.36 -8.21 7.39
N LEU A 65 -3.23 -7.79 6.86
CA LEU A 65 -2.72 -8.25 5.57
C LEU A 65 -2.31 -9.74 5.59
N ALA A 66 -1.87 -10.24 6.73
CA ALA A 66 -1.52 -11.66 6.89
C ALA A 66 -2.74 -12.61 6.98
N LYS A 67 -3.96 -12.08 7.19
CA LYS A 67 -5.16 -12.92 7.30
C LYS A 67 -5.59 -13.47 5.94
N ALA A 68 -5.80 -14.78 5.89
CA ALA A 68 -6.42 -15.39 4.73
C ALA A 68 -7.87 -14.89 4.55
N PRO A 69 -8.34 -14.69 3.31
CA PRO A 69 -9.71 -14.28 3.05
C PRO A 69 -10.68 -15.37 3.51
N ASN A 70 -11.76 -14.96 4.15
CA ASN A 70 -12.83 -15.88 4.54
C ASN A 70 -13.67 -16.29 3.31
N HIS A 71 -14.47 -17.37 3.45
CA HIS A 71 -15.30 -17.87 2.36
C HIS A 71 -16.30 -16.83 1.81
N LYS A 72 -16.83 -15.95 2.68
CA LYS A 72 -17.76 -14.88 2.27
C LYS A 72 -17.07 -13.85 1.40
N SER A 73 -15.86 -13.43 1.76
CA SER A 73 -15.07 -12.47 0.96
C SER A 73 -14.70 -13.04 -0.41
N LYS A 74 -14.29 -14.32 -0.48
CA LYS A 74 -14.00 -15.00 -1.75
C LYS A 74 -15.24 -15.11 -2.65
N LEU A 75 -16.38 -15.48 -2.08
CA LEU A 75 -17.64 -15.55 -2.80
C LEU A 75 -18.06 -14.17 -3.32
N LEU A 76 -17.99 -13.13 -2.48
CA LEU A 76 -18.31 -11.76 -2.86
C LEU A 76 -17.39 -11.27 -3.98
N ALA A 77 -16.09 -11.52 -3.88
CA ALA A 77 -15.12 -11.20 -4.92
C ALA A 77 -15.46 -11.85 -6.27
N SER A 78 -15.94 -13.10 -6.24
CA SER A 78 -16.38 -13.80 -7.47
C SER A 78 -17.65 -13.20 -8.06
N ILE A 79 -18.62 -12.83 -7.22
CA ILE A 79 -19.91 -12.28 -7.65
C ILE A 79 -19.75 -10.87 -8.24
N ILE A 80 -18.87 -10.06 -7.69
CA ILE A 80 -18.59 -8.68 -8.18
C ILE A 80 -18.12 -8.69 -9.64
N ASN A 81 -17.48 -9.76 -10.08
CA ASN A 81 -17.02 -9.91 -11.46
C ASN A 81 -18.11 -10.38 -12.43
N LEU A 82 -19.31 -10.69 -11.96
CA LEU A 82 -20.42 -11.06 -12.83
C LEU A 82 -21.04 -9.83 -13.50
N PRO A 83 -21.44 -9.93 -14.79
CA PRO A 83 -22.18 -8.88 -15.47
C PRO A 83 -23.48 -8.55 -14.70
N ILE A 84 -23.92 -7.31 -14.71
CA ILE A 84 -25.17 -6.79 -14.12
C ILE A 84 -25.17 -6.91 -12.58
N TYR A 85 -25.19 -8.13 -12.03
CA TYR A 85 -25.22 -8.38 -10.58
C TYR A 85 -23.97 -7.82 -9.89
N GLY A 86 -22.81 -8.00 -10.51
CA GLY A 86 -21.54 -7.47 -9.99
C GLY A 86 -21.54 -5.96 -9.89
N THR A 87 -22.10 -5.24 -10.87
CA THR A 87 -22.22 -3.79 -10.82
C THR A 87 -23.10 -3.32 -9.67
N PHE A 88 -24.23 -3.98 -9.44
CA PHE A 88 -25.12 -3.64 -8.34
C PHE A 88 -24.44 -3.85 -6.97
N ILE A 89 -23.82 -5.01 -6.77
CA ILE A 89 -23.14 -5.33 -5.52
C ILE A 89 -21.93 -4.42 -5.27
N TYR A 90 -21.19 -4.10 -6.34
CA TYR A 90 -20.08 -3.15 -6.27
C TYR A 90 -20.55 -1.77 -5.84
N ASN A 91 -21.61 -1.23 -6.47
CA ASN A 91 -22.14 0.08 -6.14
C ASN A 91 -22.66 0.18 -4.70
N VAL A 92 -23.18 -0.91 -4.15
CA VAL A 92 -23.60 -0.97 -2.74
C VAL A 92 -22.38 -1.06 -1.81
N GLY A 93 -21.42 -1.92 -2.13
CA GLY A 93 -20.22 -2.16 -1.30
C GLY A 93 -19.17 -1.06 -1.37
N ALA A 94 -19.01 -0.45 -2.55
CA ALA A 94 -18.00 0.59 -2.79
C ALA A 94 -18.46 2.02 -2.51
N ARG A 95 -19.68 2.23 -2.02
CA ARG A 95 -20.23 3.57 -1.73
C ARG A 95 -19.36 4.44 -0.82
N ASN A 96 -18.59 3.80 0.06
CA ASN A 96 -17.67 4.48 0.99
C ASN A 96 -16.23 4.51 0.47
N THR A 97 -15.97 3.99 -0.73
CA THR A 97 -14.66 4.04 -1.36
C THR A 97 -14.68 5.11 -2.46
N ALA A 98 -13.60 5.85 -2.63
CA ALA A 98 -13.47 6.87 -3.67
C ALA A 98 -13.28 6.28 -5.08
N LEU A 99 -13.66 5.02 -5.29
CA LEU A 99 -13.50 4.30 -6.55
C LEU A 99 -14.64 4.65 -7.52
N SER A 100 -14.29 4.87 -8.79
CA SER A 100 -15.26 5.09 -9.84
C SER A 100 -15.99 3.80 -10.26
N ASP A 101 -17.17 3.90 -10.88
CA ASP A 101 -17.90 2.75 -11.42
C ASP A 101 -17.33 2.33 -12.79
N SER A 102 -16.06 1.98 -12.83
CA SER A 102 -15.42 1.39 -14.00
C SER A 102 -15.22 -0.12 -13.85
N ALA A 103 -15.08 -0.81 -14.97
CA ALA A 103 -14.79 -2.25 -14.93
C ALA A 103 -13.48 -2.54 -14.21
N GLU A 104 -12.46 -1.70 -14.42
CA GLU A 104 -11.15 -1.80 -13.78
C GLU A 104 -11.25 -1.67 -12.26
N CYS A 105 -12.00 -0.67 -11.77
CA CYS A 105 -12.22 -0.48 -10.34
C CYS A 105 -12.98 -1.64 -9.70
N ARG A 106 -13.95 -2.23 -10.41
CA ARG A 106 -14.65 -3.44 -9.92
C ARG A 106 -13.71 -4.63 -9.79
N TYR A 107 -12.83 -4.84 -10.77
CA TYR A 107 -11.86 -5.93 -10.71
C TYR A 107 -10.80 -5.69 -9.64
N LEU A 108 -10.34 -4.45 -9.47
CA LEU A 108 -9.43 -4.07 -8.37
C LEU A 108 -10.09 -4.34 -7.01
N TYR A 109 -11.32 -3.90 -6.81
CA TYR A 109 -12.05 -4.12 -5.57
C TYR A 109 -12.28 -5.61 -5.28
N SER A 110 -12.59 -6.40 -6.31
CA SER A 110 -12.67 -7.86 -6.22
C SER A 110 -11.34 -8.48 -5.79
N SER A 111 -10.23 -8.00 -6.32
CA SER A 111 -8.89 -8.47 -5.97
C SER A 111 -8.54 -8.15 -4.51
N ILE A 112 -8.90 -6.96 -4.03
CA ILE A 112 -8.72 -6.55 -2.63
C ILE A 112 -9.56 -7.46 -1.71
N LEU A 113 -10.84 -7.67 -2.01
CA LEU A 113 -11.72 -8.55 -1.24
C LEU A 113 -11.24 -10.00 -1.21
N GLY A 114 -10.67 -10.48 -2.32
CA GLY A 114 -10.10 -11.82 -2.44
C GLY A 114 -8.73 -11.95 -1.79
N HIS A 115 -8.16 -10.86 -1.26
CA HIS A 115 -6.80 -10.78 -0.74
C HIS A 115 -5.72 -11.20 -1.76
N TYR A 116 -5.98 -11.02 -3.05
CA TYR A 116 -4.98 -11.29 -4.10
C TYR A 116 -3.88 -10.22 -4.17
N THR A 117 -4.07 -9.09 -3.47
CA THR A 117 -3.13 -7.96 -3.41
C THR A 117 -2.25 -7.97 -2.17
N THR A 118 -2.35 -8.99 -1.32
CA THR A 118 -1.60 -9.08 -0.06
C THR A 118 -0.33 -9.91 -0.20
N VAL A 119 0.69 -9.53 0.57
CA VAL A 119 1.97 -10.26 0.73
C VAL A 119 2.31 -10.37 2.20
N ASN A 120 3.27 -11.22 2.53
CA ASN A 120 3.85 -11.26 3.87
C ASN A 120 4.82 -10.08 4.05
N ILE A 121 4.30 -8.93 4.47
CA ILE A 121 5.07 -7.69 4.63
C ILE A 121 6.23 -7.89 5.62
N ALA A 122 6.02 -8.58 6.74
CA ALA A 122 7.08 -8.80 7.72
C ALA A 122 8.31 -9.44 7.08
N HIS A 123 8.10 -10.50 6.29
CA HIS A 123 9.19 -11.15 5.57
C HIS A 123 9.84 -10.24 4.53
N CYS A 124 9.04 -9.39 3.86
CA CYS A 124 9.58 -8.44 2.90
C CYS A 124 10.44 -7.36 3.57
N LEU A 125 10.04 -6.86 4.73
CA LEU A 125 10.79 -5.86 5.49
C LEU A 125 12.13 -6.39 6.01
N GLU A 126 12.15 -7.61 6.56
CA GLU A 126 13.36 -8.24 7.11
C GLU A 126 14.50 -8.36 6.07
N GLY A 127 14.16 -8.46 4.80
CA GLY A 127 15.13 -8.54 3.70
C GLY A 127 15.66 -7.21 3.18
N LEU A 128 15.14 -6.07 3.66
CA LEU A 128 15.53 -4.75 3.18
C LEU A 128 16.63 -4.14 4.04
N THR A 129 17.65 -3.62 3.37
CA THR A 129 18.75 -2.87 4.00
C THR A 129 18.64 -1.35 3.77
N THR A 130 17.64 -0.95 3.02
CA THR A 130 17.33 0.44 2.67
C THR A 130 16.75 1.18 3.87
N SER A 131 16.96 2.49 3.96
CA SER A 131 16.32 3.34 4.97
C SER A 131 14.80 3.32 4.80
N ILE A 132 14.08 3.04 5.89
CA ILE A 132 12.62 2.95 5.90
C ILE A 132 12.08 3.86 6.99
N ALA A 133 11.10 4.70 6.64
CA ALA A 133 10.33 5.49 7.60
C ALA A 133 8.83 5.17 7.48
N VAL A 134 8.12 5.27 8.61
CA VAL A 134 6.65 5.17 8.66
C VAL A 134 6.09 6.48 9.16
N ILE A 135 5.15 7.05 8.42
CA ILE A 135 4.43 8.27 8.80
C ILE A 135 3.01 7.92 9.22
N SER A 136 2.59 8.41 10.38
CA SER A 136 1.21 8.32 10.87
C SER A 136 0.62 9.71 11.15
N GLY A 137 -0.71 9.80 11.18
CA GLY A 137 -1.42 11.03 11.52
C GLY A 137 -1.90 11.03 12.97
N LYS A 138 -1.62 12.09 13.71
CA LYS A 138 -1.93 12.19 15.14
C LYS A 138 -3.43 12.17 15.47
N ASN A 139 -4.28 12.59 14.51
CA ASN A 139 -5.73 12.60 14.68
C ASN A 139 -6.40 11.25 14.37
N ALA A 140 -5.61 10.24 13.96
CA ALA A 140 -6.08 8.88 13.70
C ALA A 140 -5.24 7.86 14.49
N PRO A 141 -5.56 7.63 15.78
CA PRO A 141 -4.77 6.76 16.67
C PRO A 141 -4.52 5.36 16.13
N GLU A 142 -5.44 4.83 15.32
CA GLU A 142 -5.29 3.54 14.65
C GLU A 142 -4.13 3.50 13.66
N THR A 143 -3.70 4.65 13.12
CA THR A 143 -2.52 4.72 12.25
C THR A 143 -1.23 4.61 13.03
N PHE A 144 -1.21 5.12 14.25
CA PHE A 144 -0.09 4.96 15.17
C PHE A 144 0.11 3.48 15.54
N GLU A 145 -0.95 2.80 15.97
CA GLU A 145 -0.88 1.37 16.32
C GLU A 145 -0.38 0.52 15.15
N LYS A 146 -0.85 0.81 13.93
CA LYS A 146 -0.38 0.14 12.72
C LYS A 146 1.09 0.44 12.43
N ALA A 147 1.55 1.68 12.59
CA ALA A 147 2.95 2.07 12.40
C ALA A 147 3.88 1.31 13.37
N GLU A 148 3.47 1.19 14.64
CA GLU A 148 4.19 0.41 15.65
C GLU A 148 4.36 -1.07 15.26
N GLU A 149 3.41 -1.66 14.54
CA GLU A 149 3.56 -3.03 14.04
C GLU A 149 4.77 -3.17 13.10
N TYR A 150 5.06 -2.14 12.28
CA TYR A 150 6.23 -2.12 11.38
C TYR A 150 7.53 -1.94 12.16
N CYS A 151 7.56 -1.02 13.11
CA CYS A 151 8.72 -0.80 13.98
C CYS A 151 9.07 -2.05 14.82
N ASN A 152 8.05 -2.81 15.23
CA ASN A 152 8.25 -4.05 15.96
C ASN A 152 8.85 -5.18 15.09
N VAL A 153 8.57 -5.19 13.78
CA VAL A 153 9.18 -6.15 12.84
C VAL A 153 10.62 -5.77 12.51
N LEU A 154 10.86 -4.49 12.25
CA LEU A 154 12.19 -3.98 11.92
C LEU A 154 12.49 -2.72 12.76
N PRO A 155 13.26 -2.87 13.88
CA PRO A 155 13.52 -1.77 14.81
C PRO A 155 14.29 -0.58 14.23
N SER A 156 14.87 -0.71 13.05
CA SER A 156 15.53 0.39 12.34
C SER A 156 14.56 1.29 11.59
N ILE A 157 13.27 0.98 11.56
CA ILE A 157 12.24 1.84 10.96
C ILE A 157 12.04 3.08 11.86
N GLU A 158 12.17 4.25 11.27
CA GLU A 158 11.82 5.51 11.91
C GLU A 158 10.31 5.73 11.86
N HIS A 159 9.69 6.07 12.99
CA HIS A 159 8.27 6.39 13.07
C HIS A 159 8.07 7.88 13.32
N ILE A 160 7.36 8.55 12.42
CA ILE A 160 7.06 9.98 12.47
C ILE A 160 5.56 10.18 12.58
N GLU A 161 5.14 10.98 13.56
CA GLU A 161 3.73 11.31 13.77
C GLU A 161 3.48 12.78 13.39
N ILE A 162 2.62 13.01 12.39
CA ILE A 162 2.29 14.36 11.94
C ILE A 162 1.06 14.88 12.67
N ALA A 163 1.19 16.04 13.30
CA ALA A 163 0.10 16.72 13.99
C ALA A 163 -0.90 17.32 13.00
N GLY A 164 -2.17 17.39 13.43
CA GLY A 164 -3.23 18.07 12.68
C GLY A 164 -3.78 17.27 11.49
N CYS A 165 -3.37 16.02 11.30
CA CYS A 165 -3.88 15.16 10.23
C CYS A 165 -4.26 13.77 10.74
N GLY A 166 -5.05 13.05 9.95
CA GLY A 166 -5.51 11.68 10.21
C GLY A 166 -4.94 10.69 9.19
N LEU A 167 -5.83 10.07 8.40
CA LEU A 167 -5.49 8.98 7.48
C LEU A 167 -4.75 9.41 6.21
N LEU A 168 -4.84 10.68 5.84
CA LEU A 168 -4.28 11.21 4.59
C LEU A 168 -3.40 12.45 4.87
N PRO A 169 -2.27 12.31 5.58
CA PRO A 169 -1.39 13.43 5.93
C PRO A 169 -1.02 14.30 4.73
N GLN A 170 -0.72 13.69 3.59
CA GLN A 170 -0.38 14.36 2.33
C GLN A 170 -1.48 15.27 1.77
N ARG A 171 -2.72 15.16 2.28
CA ARG A 171 -3.87 15.99 1.88
C ARG A 171 -4.37 16.89 3.00
N GLU A 172 -4.29 16.42 4.24
CA GLU A 172 -4.85 17.09 5.40
C GLU A 172 -3.89 18.11 6.00
N ASN A 173 -2.58 17.89 5.89
CA ASN A 173 -1.52 18.81 6.30
C ASN A 173 -0.30 18.67 5.37
N ALA A 174 -0.45 19.12 4.14
CA ALA A 174 0.54 18.93 3.08
C ALA A 174 1.89 19.59 3.42
N ASP A 175 1.88 20.77 4.03
CA ASP A 175 3.12 21.49 4.38
C ASP A 175 3.96 20.72 5.39
N ALA A 176 3.34 20.27 6.50
CA ALA A 176 4.04 19.47 7.49
C ALA A 176 4.45 18.09 6.94
N PHE A 177 3.66 17.51 6.03
CA PHE A 177 4.01 16.27 5.38
C PHE A 177 5.25 16.43 4.48
N LEU A 178 5.30 17.47 3.64
CA LEU A 178 6.44 17.73 2.76
C LEU A 178 7.70 18.05 3.54
N GLU A 179 7.59 18.82 4.63
CA GLU A 179 8.73 19.11 5.53
C GLU A 179 9.35 17.81 6.06
N GLN A 180 8.53 16.84 6.50
CA GLN A 180 9.05 15.55 6.97
C GLN A 180 9.66 14.70 5.84
N ILE A 181 9.08 14.73 4.65
CA ILE A 181 9.66 14.06 3.48
C ILE A 181 11.03 14.65 3.15
N ASP A 182 11.16 15.98 3.14
CA ASP A 182 12.42 16.65 2.83
C ASP A 182 13.52 16.32 3.87
N ILE A 183 13.16 16.24 5.14
CA ILE A 183 14.08 15.82 6.22
C ILE A 183 14.56 14.40 5.96
N LEU A 184 13.64 13.45 5.78
CA LEU A 184 13.96 12.02 5.58
C LEU A 184 14.84 11.78 4.34
N LEU A 185 14.64 12.55 3.28
CA LEU A 185 15.44 12.43 2.05
C LEU A 185 16.81 13.12 2.15
N SER A 186 16.96 14.07 3.08
CA SER A 186 18.21 14.86 3.25
C SER A 186 19.23 14.16 4.14
N ASP A 187 18.82 13.29 5.05
CA ASP A 187 19.68 12.70 6.09
C ASP A 187 20.74 11.70 5.58
N ASN A 188 20.84 11.49 4.26
CA ASN A 188 21.80 10.56 3.65
C ASN A 188 22.64 11.20 2.50
N CYS A 189 22.83 12.51 2.48
CA CYS A 189 23.78 13.17 1.58
C CYS A 189 25.17 13.36 2.20
#